data_a67f73b900434f1fc6078f57e4e836d9
#
_entry.id   a67f73b900434f1fc6078f57e4e836d9
#
_cell.length_a   1.000
_cell.length_b   1.000
_cell.length_c   1.000
_cell.angle_alpha   90.00
_cell.angle_beta   90.00
_cell.angle_gamma   90.00
#
_symmetry.space_group_name_H-M   'P 1'
#
loop_
_entity.id
_entity.type
_entity.pdbx_description
1 polymer ?
#
loop_
_entity_poly.entity_id
_entity_poly.type
_entity_poly.pdbx_seq_one_letter_code
_entity_poly.pdbx_strand_id
1 'polypeptide(L)'
;MHLVPFVRFSTPAVCISLLRSVAAAMIVLLASGLACAQFGEVAEEGPGPKLGAETKQRFDVGMIITTSGGECTGIVATTPIPIDWPEQEVRIVEEDHSEWVRRVTYRDVGGTVKQMVVNVPQIPAGEAMKCVTTFEIVRRPIIPPTETEIFVIPKKPDRFARLSLAPSPKIESRNGKIVKLAKEITAEKETAWEKVEAIYDWVRDHVKYQNGPLKGALAALDDETGDCEELTSLFIAMCRAINVPARTVWVPGHCYPEFYLEDDKGKGYWFPCQAAGTRSFGGIDEKRAILQKGDNFTVPDRREKMRYVSEHLKGDGGTPKIQWIRQAAPLPQ
;
A
#
# COMPACT_ATOMS: atom_id res chain seq x y z
N MET A 1 38.45 61.12 32.42
CA MET A 1 39.55 61.98 32.03
C MET A 1 39.63 61.98 30.52
N HIS A 2 39.27 63.14 29.96
CA HIS A 2 39.64 63.83 28.70
C HIS A 2 39.40 63.03 27.41
N LEU A 3 38.40 63.43 26.67
CA LEU A 3 38.25 64.55 25.71
C LEU A 3 38.89 64.23 24.36
N VAL A 4 38.07 64.00 23.32
CA VAL A 4 37.57 64.94 22.31
C VAL A 4 38.59 65.23 21.16
N PRO A 5 38.18 65.70 20.03
CA PRO A 5 37.66 65.12 18.78
C PRO A 5 38.49 65.56 17.54
N PHE A 6 38.06 65.38 16.32
CA PHE A 6 38.12 66.30 15.19
C PHE A 6 37.91 65.57 13.87
N VAL A 7 36.86 65.86 13.18
CA VAL A 7 36.42 66.77 12.17
C VAL A 7 36.96 66.49 10.76
N ARG A 8 36.00 66.21 9.90
CA ARG A 8 35.74 66.62 8.49
C ARG A 8 36.90 66.86 7.53
N PHE A 9 36.73 66.26 6.35
CA PHE A 9 36.53 67.10 5.13
C PHE A 9 35.88 66.33 4.00
N SER A 10 34.83 66.93 3.43
CA SER A 10 34.07 66.56 2.24
C SER A 10 34.78 67.06 0.97
N THR A 11 34.50 66.39 -0.14
CA THR A 11 34.02 66.86 -1.43
C THR A 11 34.57 66.04 -2.60
N PRO A 12 34.09 66.17 -3.81
CA PRO A 12 32.75 65.80 -4.26
C PRO A 12 32.74 64.70 -5.36
N ALA A 13 31.58 64.14 -5.48
CA ALA A 13 31.22 63.30 -6.60
C ALA A 13 31.23 64.00 -7.93
N VAL A 14 31.28 63.32 -9.00
CA VAL A 14 30.55 63.41 -10.29
C VAL A 14 31.35 62.76 -11.41
N CYS A 15 30.67 62.05 -12.27
CA CYS A 15 31.11 61.42 -13.51
C CYS A 15 31.87 60.12 -13.47
N ILE A 16 31.14 58.99 -13.13
CA ILE A 16 31.33 57.72 -13.83
C ILE A 16 30.01 56.92 -13.65
N SER A 17 28.94 57.30 -14.30
CA SER A 17 27.65 56.55 -14.23
C SER A 17 26.98 56.26 -15.59
N LEU A 18 27.74 56.34 -16.68
CA LEU A 18 27.15 56.08 -18.02
C LEU A 18 27.73 54.88 -18.80
N LEU A 19 28.73 54.17 -18.25
CA LEU A 19 29.29 52.99 -18.93
C LEU A 19 28.96 51.63 -18.27
N ARG A 20 28.16 51.61 -17.19
CA ARG A 20 27.78 50.35 -16.52
C ARG A 20 26.39 49.84 -16.87
N SER A 21 25.59 50.59 -17.59
CA SER A 21 24.19 50.21 -17.89
C SER A 21 24.01 49.41 -19.20
N VAL A 22 25.02 49.33 -20.06
CA VAL A 22 24.94 48.60 -21.34
C VAL A 22 25.46 47.15 -21.21
N ALA A 23 26.36 46.88 -20.26
CA ALA A 23 26.89 45.54 -20.02
C ALA A 23 25.94 44.63 -19.21
N ALA A 24 25.03 45.19 -18.40
CA ALA A 24 24.05 44.43 -17.63
C ALA A 24 22.82 43.97 -18.44
N ALA A 25 22.49 44.69 -19.52
CA ALA A 25 21.36 44.34 -20.38
C ALA A 25 21.68 43.21 -21.38
N MET A 26 22.96 42.97 -21.69
CA MET A 26 23.38 41.89 -22.61
C MET A 26 23.60 40.55 -21.91
N ILE A 27 23.75 40.50 -20.59
CA ILE A 27 23.88 39.24 -19.82
C ILE A 27 22.51 38.65 -19.48
N VAL A 28 21.46 39.46 -19.41
CA VAL A 28 20.09 38.95 -19.13
C VAL A 28 19.44 38.35 -20.37
N LEU A 29 19.85 38.69 -21.58
CA LEU A 29 19.32 38.13 -22.83
C LEU A 29 20.02 36.82 -23.27
N LEU A 30 21.14 36.44 -22.67
CA LEU A 30 21.83 35.17 -22.90
C LEU A 30 21.49 34.08 -21.87
N ALA A 31 20.78 34.44 -20.76
CA ALA A 31 20.33 33.49 -19.76
C ALA A 31 18.92 32.92 -20.04
N SER A 32 18.19 33.46 -21.00
CA SER A 32 16.84 33.01 -21.36
C SER A 32 16.79 31.93 -22.45
N GLY A 33 17.95 31.48 -22.92
CA GLY A 33 18.06 30.47 -24.01
C GLY A 33 18.46 29.06 -23.56
N LEU A 34 18.66 28.82 -22.24
CA LEU A 34 19.08 27.51 -21.73
C LEU A 34 18.05 26.84 -20.76
N ALA A 35 16.82 27.32 -20.77
CA ALA A 35 15.72 26.70 -20.01
C ALA A 35 14.82 25.88 -20.95
N CYS A 36 15.39 25.02 -21.80
CA CYS A 36 14.66 24.01 -22.53
C CYS A 36 15.59 22.84 -22.78
N ALA A 37 15.40 21.83 -22.00
CA ALA A 37 15.62 20.40 -22.21
C ALA A 37 16.14 19.77 -20.91
N GLN A 38 15.42 19.90 -19.81
CA GLN A 38 15.28 18.71 -18.98
C GLN A 38 14.35 17.78 -19.75
N PHE A 39 14.88 17.12 -20.78
CA PHE A 39 14.39 15.78 -21.12
C PHE A 39 14.53 15.02 -19.83
N GLY A 40 13.38 14.70 -19.18
CA GLY A 40 13.35 13.70 -18.15
C GLY A 40 14.10 12.50 -18.73
N GLU A 41 15.15 12.07 -18.06
CA GLU A 41 15.69 10.73 -18.30
C GLU A 41 14.46 9.82 -18.32
N VAL A 42 14.17 9.26 -19.49
CA VAL A 42 13.27 8.13 -19.61
C VAL A 42 13.96 7.11 -18.71
N ALA A 43 13.43 6.91 -17.51
CA ALA A 43 13.95 5.90 -16.60
C ALA A 43 14.04 4.63 -17.43
N GLU A 44 15.25 4.09 -17.63
CA GLU A 44 15.44 2.85 -18.37
C GLU A 44 14.43 1.87 -17.80
N GLU A 45 13.50 1.41 -18.66
CA GLU A 45 12.52 0.41 -18.25
C GLU A 45 13.32 -0.80 -17.78
N GLY A 46 13.40 -0.98 -16.46
CA GLY A 46 14.08 -2.13 -15.89
C GLY A 46 13.40 -3.43 -16.31
N PRO A 47 14.03 -4.59 -16.06
CA PRO A 47 13.50 -5.90 -16.45
C PRO A 47 12.23 -6.29 -15.66
N GLY A 48 11.83 -5.50 -14.66
CA GLY A 48 10.69 -5.79 -13.79
C GLY A 48 9.32 -5.70 -14.48
N PRO A 49 8.25 -5.90 -13.70
CA PRO A 49 6.89 -5.83 -14.22
C PRO A 49 6.59 -4.42 -14.72
N LYS A 50 5.80 -4.33 -15.80
CA LYS A 50 5.37 -3.06 -16.39
C LYS A 50 3.98 -2.69 -15.93
N LEU A 51 3.66 -1.39 -16.00
CA LEU A 51 2.33 -0.89 -15.71
C LEU A 51 1.56 -0.69 -17.03
N GLY A 52 0.33 -1.19 -17.07
CA GLY A 52 -0.56 -1.03 -18.22
C GLY A 52 -1.37 0.27 -18.17
N ALA A 53 -2.41 0.34 -18.99
CA ALA A 53 -3.28 1.51 -19.09
C ALA A 53 -4.03 1.78 -17.78
N GLU A 54 -4.12 3.06 -17.41
CA GLU A 54 -4.79 3.48 -16.19
C GLU A 54 -6.31 3.35 -16.26
N THR A 55 -6.91 3.06 -15.11
CA THR A 55 -8.36 3.15 -14.87
C THR A 55 -8.60 4.02 -13.65
N LYS A 56 -9.59 4.92 -13.74
CA LYS A 56 -9.98 5.82 -12.65
C LYS A 56 -11.26 5.32 -11.99
N GLN A 57 -11.30 5.42 -10.67
CA GLN A 57 -12.48 5.11 -9.88
C GLN A 57 -12.56 6.03 -8.67
N ARG A 58 -13.76 6.17 -8.09
CA ARG A 58 -13.96 6.74 -6.77
C ARG A 58 -14.31 5.65 -5.77
N PHE A 59 -13.86 5.84 -4.55
CA PHE A 59 -14.03 4.86 -3.49
C PHE A 59 -14.27 5.56 -2.16
N ASP A 60 -15.43 5.25 -1.54
CA ASP A 60 -15.82 5.80 -0.25
C ASP A 60 -15.31 4.91 0.88
N VAL A 61 -14.69 5.54 1.88
CA VAL A 61 -14.30 4.91 3.14
C VAL A 61 -14.79 5.74 4.30
N GLY A 62 -15.41 5.08 5.25
CA GLY A 62 -15.89 5.78 6.44
C GLY A 62 -16.83 4.94 7.28
N MET A 63 -17.68 5.64 8.03
CA MET A 63 -18.68 5.02 8.89
C MET A 63 -19.90 5.91 9.13
N ILE A 64 -21.01 5.25 9.45
CA ILE A 64 -22.19 5.87 10.03
C ILE A 64 -22.42 5.19 11.38
N ILE A 65 -22.51 5.96 12.46
CA ILE A 65 -22.80 5.46 13.80
C ILE A 65 -24.12 6.05 14.25
N THR A 66 -25.10 5.19 14.54
CA THR A 66 -26.39 5.58 15.13
C THR A 66 -26.44 5.13 16.57
N THR A 67 -27.05 5.92 17.44
CA THR A 67 -27.19 5.61 18.86
C THR A 67 -28.63 5.23 19.20
N SER A 68 -28.78 4.20 20.03
CA SER A 68 -30.08 3.81 20.59
C SER A 68 -29.90 3.48 22.08
N GLY A 69 -30.91 3.77 22.91
CA GLY A 69 -30.85 3.44 24.34
C GLY A 69 -29.96 4.37 25.18
N GLY A 70 -29.63 5.57 24.69
CA GLY A 70 -28.83 6.57 25.38
C GLY A 70 -27.78 7.23 24.50
N GLU A 71 -27.09 8.22 25.03
CA GLU A 71 -25.96 8.86 24.37
C GLU A 71 -24.71 7.95 24.35
N CYS A 72 -23.85 8.12 23.35
CA CYS A 72 -22.54 7.51 23.30
C CYS A 72 -21.45 8.57 23.42
N THR A 73 -20.41 8.30 24.22
CA THR A 73 -19.34 9.25 24.52
C THR A 73 -17.96 8.64 24.27
N GLY A 74 -16.95 9.50 24.10
CA GLY A 74 -15.56 9.08 23.96
C GLY A 74 -15.29 8.14 22.77
N ILE A 75 -16.03 8.32 21.68
CA ILE A 75 -15.99 7.42 20.54
C ILE A 75 -14.70 7.62 19.76
N VAL A 76 -14.00 6.52 19.53
CA VAL A 76 -12.86 6.43 18.60
C VAL A 76 -13.14 5.29 17.62
N ALA A 77 -13.31 5.65 16.35
CA ALA A 77 -13.49 4.68 15.27
C ALA A 77 -12.29 4.69 14.34
N THR A 78 -11.86 3.53 13.86
CA THR A 78 -10.74 3.41 12.92
C THR A 78 -11.10 2.51 11.75
N THR A 79 -10.67 2.89 10.56
CA THR A 79 -10.83 2.08 9.33
C THR A 79 -9.58 2.22 8.46
N PRO A 80 -9.08 1.15 7.81
CA PRO A 80 -8.04 1.28 6.82
C PRO A 80 -8.53 2.05 5.60
N ILE A 81 -7.63 2.85 5.02
CA ILE A 81 -7.88 3.63 3.80
C ILE A 81 -6.90 3.20 2.71
N PRO A 82 -7.25 3.36 1.43
CA PRO A 82 -6.30 3.15 0.34
C PRO A 82 -5.12 4.13 0.42
N ILE A 83 -3.96 3.69 -0.04
CA ILE A 83 -2.73 4.49 -0.12
C ILE A 83 -2.05 4.28 -1.48
N ASP A 84 -1.04 5.12 -1.76
CA ASP A 84 -0.25 4.99 -2.98
C ASP A 84 0.58 3.71 -3.00
N TRP A 85 0.62 3.08 -4.17
CA TRP A 85 1.49 1.97 -4.55
C TRP A 85 2.03 2.26 -5.97
N PRO A 86 3.08 1.60 -6.43
CA PRO A 86 3.54 1.80 -7.81
C PRO A 86 2.42 1.69 -8.85
N GLU A 87 1.48 0.78 -8.65
CA GLU A 87 0.32 0.54 -9.50
C GLU A 87 -0.97 1.25 -9.08
N GLN A 88 -0.92 2.09 -8.03
CA GLN A 88 -2.09 2.80 -7.51
C GLN A 88 -1.74 4.20 -7.02
N GLU A 89 -2.39 5.22 -7.56
CA GLU A 89 -2.33 6.58 -7.04
C GLU A 89 -3.65 6.92 -6.32
N VAL A 90 -3.57 7.61 -5.17
CA VAL A 90 -4.73 7.90 -4.31
C VAL A 90 -4.74 9.36 -3.90
N ARG A 91 -5.88 10.02 -4.08
CA ARG A 91 -6.10 11.36 -3.56
C ARG A 91 -7.48 11.49 -2.91
N ILE A 92 -7.58 12.28 -1.85
CA ILE A 92 -8.85 12.66 -1.25
C ILE A 92 -9.50 13.71 -2.17
N VAL A 93 -10.79 13.51 -2.50
CA VAL A 93 -11.55 14.44 -3.35
C VAL A 93 -12.78 15.01 -2.65
N GLU A 94 -13.25 14.35 -1.58
CA GLU A 94 -14.40 14.82 -0.80
C GLU A 94 -14.33 14.30 0.63
N GLU A 95 -14.74 15.11 1.59
CA GLU A 95 -14.90 14.75 3.00
C GLU A 95 -16.30 15.17 3.45
N ASP A 96 -17.12 14.20 3.85
CA ASP A 96 -18.49 14.41 4.33
C ASP A 96 -18.57 13.98 5.79
N HIS A 97 -18.43 14.96 6.68
CA HIS A 97 -18.38 14.77 8.13
C HIS A 97 -19.50 15.56 8.82
N SER A 98 -20.29 14.86 9.64
CA SER A 98 -21.28 15.52 10.50
C SER A 98 -20.62 16.35 11.61
N GLU A 99 -21.38 17.27 12.19
CA GLU A 99 -20.94 18.17 13.27
C GLU A 99 -20.42 17.46 14.53
N TRP A 100 -20.83 16.20 14.75
CA TRP A 100 -20.38 15.38 15.87
C TRP A 100 -18.91 14.95 15.76
N VAL A 101 -18.33 15.01 14.56
CA VAL A 101 -16.93 14.65 14.31
C VAL A 101 -16.02 15.78 14.75
N ARG A 102 -15.33 15.59 15.87
CA ARG A 102 -14.38 16.59 16.37
C ARG A 102 -13.07 16.60 15.57
N ARG A 103 -12.60 15.42 15.17
CA ARG A 103 -11.29 15.29 14.54
C ARG A 103 -11.20 14.00 13.71
N VAL A 104 -10.67 14.14 12.51
CA VAL A 104 -10.18 13.03 11.67
C VAL A 104 -8.67 13.14 11.58
N THR A 105 -7.99 12.04 11.77
CA THR A 105 -6.54 11.93 11.61
C THR A 105 -6.18 10.65 10.89
N TYR A 106 -4.97 10.61 10.33
CA TYR A 106 -4.47 9.45 9.61
C TYR A 106 -3.20 8.94 10.28
N ARG A 107 -3.13 7.64 10.57
CA ARG A 107 -1.95 7.02 11.16
C ARG A 107 -1.41 5.90 10.29
N ASP A 108 -0.09 5.80 10.22
CA ASP A 108 0.60 4.69 9.55
C ASP A 108 0.61 3.44 10.43
N VAL A 109 0.48 2.27 9.82
CA VAL A 109 0.59 0.96 10.46
C VAL A 109 1.60 0.13 9.68
N GLY A 110 2.85 0.17 10.09
CA GLY A 110 3.94 -0.64 9.54
C GLY A 110 4.39 -0.28 8.13
N GLY A 111 4.03 0.90 7.61
CA GLY A 111 4.45 1.40 6.30
C GLY A 111 3.66 0.85 5.11
N THR A 112 2.69 -0.05 5.35
CA THR A 112 1.92 -0.70 4.28
C THR A 112 0.41 -0.62 4.49
N VAL A 113 -0.02 0.04 5.56
CA VAL A 113 -1.42 0.36 5.87
C VAL A 113 -1.50 1.75 6.47
N LYS A 114 -2.50 2.51 6.07
CA LYS A 114 -2.89 3.76 6.74
C LYS A 114 -4.31 3.63 7.27
N GLN A 115 -4.53 4.05 8.50
CA GLN A 115 -5.86 4.07 9.11
C GLN A 115 -6.35 5.50 9.24
N MET A 116 -7.60 5.74 8.84
CA MET A 116 -8.37 6.90 9.25
C MET A 116 -8.83 6.69 10.69
N VAL A 117 -8.58 7.66 11.56
CA VAL A 117 -8.96 7.66 12.98
C VAL A 117 -9.93 8.80 13.21
N VAL A 118 -11.17 8.47 13.56
CA VAL A 118 -12.27 9.40 13.77
C VAL A 118 -12.55 9.53 15.27
N ASN A 119 -12.48 10.76 15.79
CA ASN A 119 -12.77 11.06 17.18
C ASN A 119 -14.08 11.83 17.28
N VAL A 120 -15.02 11.28 18.05
CA VAL A 120 -16.33 11.86 18.30
C VAL A 120 -16.54 11.93 19.81
N PRO A 121 -16.56 13.14 20.42
CA PRO A 121 -16.72 13.29 21.86
C PRO A 121 -18.02 12.70 22.37
N GLN A 122 -19.11 12.94 21.61
CA GLN A 122 -20.46 12.56 22.01
C GLN A 122 -21.37 12.46 20.79
N ILE A 123 -22.28 11.50 20.80
CA ILE A 123 -23.44 11.40 19.91
C ILE A 123 -24.67 11.32 20.81
N PRO A 124 -25.60 12.29 20.76
CA PRO A 124 -26.82 12.26 21.56
C PRO A 124 -27.69 11.04 21.26
N ALA A 125 -28.57 10.70 22.19
CA ALA A 125 -29.51 9.60 22.03
C ALA A 125 -30.42 9.81 20.82
N GLY A 126 -30.52 8.81 19.94
CA GLY A 126 -31.36 8.87 18.74
C GLY A 126 -30.69 9.56 17.53
N GLU A 127 -29.52 10.16 17.70
CA GLU A 127 -28.77 10.84 16.63
C GLU A 127 -27.87 9.90 15.86
N ALA A 128 -27.44 10.38 14.68
CA ALA A 128 -26.51 9.66 13.80
C ALA A 128 -25.29 10.54 13.48
N MET A 129 -24.11 9.94 13.57
CA MET A 129 -22.87 10.52 13.11
C MET A 129 -22.47 9.89 11.78
N LYS A 130 -22.10 10.73 10.80
CA LYS A 130 -21.52 10.32 9.52
C LYS A 130 -20.09 10.86 9.42
N CYS A 131 -19.17 10.01 8.97
CA CYS A 131 -17.82 10.40 8.60
C CYS A 131 -17.39 9.54 7.42
N VAL A 132 -17.40 10.12 6.22
CA VAL A 132 -17.06 9.46 4.96
C VAL A 132 -16.06 10.32 4.21
N THR A 133 -14.99 9.70 3.74
CA THR A 133 -14.00 10.32 2.87
C THR A 133 -14.03 9.61 1.52
N THR A 134 -14.19 10.37 0.45
CA THR A 134 -14.16 9.87 -0.93
C THR A 134 -12.75 10.03 -1.50
N PHE A 135 -12.20 8.94 -1.98
CA PHE A 135 -10.90 8.87 -2.64
C PHE A 135 -11.10 8.75 -4.15
N GLU A 136 -10.33 9.50 -4.93
CA GLU A 136 -10.09 9.18 -6.33
C GLU A 136 -8.86 8.29 -6.42
N ILE A 137 -9.00 7.18 -7.14
CA ILE A 137 -7.99 6.14 -7.25
C ILE A 137 -7.70 5.90 -8.73
N VAL A 138 -6.44 6.02 -9.11
CA VAL A 138 -5.94 5.62 -10.44
C VAL A 138 -5.26 4.27 -10.27
N ARG A 139 -5.76 3.25 -10.94
CA ARG A 139 -5.20 1.89 -10.94
C ARG A 139 -4.61 1.57 -12.30
N ARG A 140 -3.47 0.87 -12.28
CA ARG A 140 -2.83 0.31 -13.48
C ARG A 140 -2.66 -1.19 -13.32
N PRO A 141 -3.03 -2.01 -14.32
CA PRO A 141 -2.70 -3.43 -14.30
C PRO A 141 -1.19 -3.64 -14.31
N ILE A 142 -0.75 -4.72 -13.70
CA ILE A 142 0.65 -5.14 -13.70
C ILE A 142 0.84 -6.19 -14.78
N ILE A 143 1.70 -5.89 -15.74
CA ILE A 143 2.06 -6.77 -16.85
C ILE A 143 3.33 -7.53 -16.44
N PRO A 144 3.35 -8.88 -16.53
CA PRO A 144 4.51 -9.66 -16.15
C PRO A 144 5.72 -9.36 -17.05
N PRO A 145 6.95 -9.58 -16.56
CA PRO A 145 8.15 -9.46 -17.37
C PRO A 145 8.22 -10.56 -18.43
N THR A 146 8.95 -10.32 -19.52
CA THR A 146 9.20 -11.31 -20.58
C THR A 146 10.46 -12.14 -20.34
N GLU A 147 11.46 -11.54 -19.67
CA GLU A 147 12.73 -12.21 -19.31
C GLU A 147 12.69 -12.54 -17.83
N THR A 148 12.53 -13.82 -17.50
CA THR A 148 12.29 -14.26 -16.11
C THR A 148 13.49 -14.97 -15.47
N GLU A 149 14.44 -15.44 -16.27
CA GLU A 149 15.63 -16.18 -15.81
C GLU A 149 16.59 -15.31 -14.99
N ILE A 150 16.54 -13.99 -15.20
CA ILE A 150 17.42 -13.03 -14.49
C ILE A 150 17.01 -12.84 -13.02
N PHE A 151 15.80 -13.24 -12.65
CA PHE A 151 15.31 -13.04 -11.28
C PHE A 151 15.80 -14.14 -10.34
N VAL A 152 16.29 -13.72 -9.19
CA VAL A 152 16.87 -14.60 -8.16
C VAL A 152 16.18 -14.41 -6.82
N ILE A 153 16.21 -15.45 -5.98
CA ILE A 153 15.79 -15.35 -4.58
C ILE A 153 16.78 -14.46 -3.83
N PRO A 154 16.32 -13.39 -3.14
CA PRO A 154 17.20 -12.44 -2.47
C PRO A 154 17.97 -13.10 -1.34
N LYS A 155 19.30 -12.93 -1.32
CA LYS A 155 20.16 -13.41 -0.22
C LYS A 155 20.07 -12.50 1.01
N LYS A 156 19.86 -11.20 0.80
CA LYS A 156 19.77 -10.16 1.84
C LYS A 156 18.64 -9.19 1.49
N PRO A 157 17.38 -9.62 1.60
CA PRO A 157 16.25 -8.79 1.23
C PRO A 157 16.19 -7.52 2.09
N ASP A 158 15.60 -6.45 1.54
CA ASP A 158 15.32 -5.24 2.27
C ASP A 158 14.42 -5.49 3.50
N ARG A 159 14.15 -4.44 4.26
CA ARG A 159 13.35 -4.57 5.49
C ARG A 159 11.95 -5.13 5.22
N PHE A 160 11.27 -4.66 4.17
CA PHE A 160 9.88 -5.06 3.90
C PHE A 160 9.81 -6.47 3.34
N ALA A 161 10.67 -6.82 2.40
CA ALA A 161 10.79 -8.18 1.87
C ALA A 161 11.16 -9.17 2.97
N ARG A 162 12.08 -8.80 3.90
CA ARG A 162 12.47 -9.64 5.04
C ARG A 162 11.33 -9.90 6.02
N LEU A 163 10.47 -8.90 6.29
CA LEU A 163 9.28 -9.10 7.12
C LEU A 163 8.30 -10.10 6.48
N SER A 164 8.30 -10.19 5.16
CA SER A 164 7.48 -11.09 4.37
C SER A 164 8.06 -12.51 4.22
N LEU A 165 9.06 -12.87 5.02
CA LEU A 165 9.61 -14.24 5.17
C LEU A 165 9.14 -14.91 6.48
N ALA A 166 8.68 -14.14 7.45
CA ALA A 166 8.27 -14.68 8.75
C ALA A 166 6.89 -15.38 8.65
N PRO A 167 6.64 -16.41 9.46
CA PRO A 167 5.28 -16.91 9.67
C PRO A 167 4.37 -15.79 10.15
N SER A 168 3.12 -15.84 9.76
CA SER A 168 2.10 -14.86 10.15
C SER A 168 0.77 -15.56 10.46
N PRO A 169 -0.21 -14.87 11.04
CA PRO A 169 -1.49 -15.51 11.36
C PRO A 169 -2.12 -16.18 10.15
N LYS A 170 -2.39 -17.50 10.26
CA LYS A 170 -2.95 -18.35 9.19
C LYS A 170 -2.00 -18.61 7.99
N ILE A 171 -0.72 -18.27 8.12
CA ILE A 171 0.32 -18.56 7.11
C ILE A 171 1.47 -19.28 7.83
N GLU A 172 1.32 -20.60 8.00
CA GLU A 172 2.17 -21.48 8.79
C GLU A 172 3.43 -21.93 7.99
N SER A 173 4.21 -20.98 7.47
CA SER A 173 5.33 -21.21 6.54
C SER A 173 6.48 -22.07 7.09
N ARG A 174 6.52 -22.31 8.41
CA ARG A 174 7.51 -23.19 9.06
C ARG A 174 6.96 -24.57 9.41
N ASN A 175 5.69 -24.86 9.07
CA ASN A 175 5.12 -26.19 9.28
C ASN A 175 5.86 -27.24 8.44
N GLY A 176 6.20 -28.37 9.03
CA GLY A 176 7.00 -29.41 8.39
C GLY A 176 6.38 -29.99 7.12
N LYS A 177 5.03 -30.15 7.04
CA LYS A 177 4.34 -30.62 5.84
C LYS A 177 4.50 -29.60 4.70
N ILE A 178 4.27 -28.30 4.98
CA ILE A 178 4.39 -27.23 3.99
C ILE A 178 5.84 -27.10 3.49
N VAL A 179 6.82 -27.13 4.41
CA VAL A 179 8.24 -27.04 4.05
C VAL A 179 8.68 -28.22 3.20
N LYS A 180 8.28 -29.43 3.56
CA LYS A 180 8.61 -30.66 2.79
C LYS A 180 8.04 -30.57 1.39
N LEU A 181 6.75 -30.30 1.27
CA LEU A 181 6.04 -30.23 -0.01
C LEU A 181 6.60 -29.11 -0.92
N ALA A 182 6.82 -27.92 -0.38
CA ALA A 182 7.41 -26.81 -1.17
C ALA A 182 8.77 -27.18 -1.75
N LYS A 183 9.63 -27.88 -0.98
CA LYS A 183 10.92 -28.36 -1.45
C LYS A 183 10.79 -29.45 -2.51
N GLU A 184 9.86 -30.37 -2.37
CA GLU A 184 9.60 -31.45 -3.33
C GLU A 184 9.14 -30.88 -4.67
N ILE A 185 8.18 -29.95 -4.68
CA ILE A 185 7.66 -29.30 -5.88
C ILE A 185 8.76 -28.53 -6.64
N THR A 186 9.69 -27.93 -5.90
CA THR A 186 10.71 -27.06 -6.48
C THR A 186 12.06 -27.73 -6.73
N ALA A 187 12.21 -29.02 -6.40
CA ALA A 187 13.49 -29.73 -6.44
C ALA A 187 14.16 -29.74 -7.82
N GLU A 188 13.37 -29.93 -8.88
CA GLU A 188 13.84 -30.04 -10.26
C GLU A 188 13.73 -28.72 -11.04
N LYS A 189 13.41 -27.61 -10.37
CA LYS A 189 13.29 -26.29 -11.00
C LYS A 189 14.62 -25.54 -10.89
N GLU A 190 15.09 -25.01 -12.01
CA GLU A 190 16.40 -24.35 -12.08
C GLU A 190 16.32 -22.90 -11.58
N THR A 191 15.38 -22.11 -12.11
CA THR A 191 15.27 -20.68 -11.83
C THR A 191 14.38 -20.37 -10.62
N ALA A 192 14.55 -19.21 -10.02
CA ALA A 192 13.67 -18.74 -8.95
C ALA A 192 12.22 -18.57 -9.43
N TRP A 193 12.05 -18.10 -10.66
CA TRP A 193 10.74 -17.92 -11.28
C TRP A 193 10.00 -19.25 -11.43
N GLU A 194 10.63 -20.25 -12.03
CA GLU A 194 10.06 -21.59 -12.18
C GLU A 194 9.68 -22.24 -10.84
N LYS A 195 10.49 -22.04 -9.79
CA LYS A 195 10.17 -22.53 -8.44
C LYS A 195 8.87 -21.94 -7.91
N VAL A 196 8.70 -20.62 -8.06
CA VAL A 196 7.49 -19.94 -7.60
C VAL A 196 6.29 -20.30 -8.47
N GLU A 197 6.47 -20.42 -9.79
CA GLU A 197 5.40 -20.80 -10.72
C GLU A 197 4.92 -22.24 -10.46
N ALA A 198 5.84 -23.18 -10.17
CA ALA A 198 5.50 -24.54 -9.81
C ALA A 198 4.66 -24.62 -8.52
N ILE A 199 5.01 -23.82 -7.50
CA ILE A 199 4.18 -23.68 -6.28
C ILE A 199 2.81 -23.12 -6.62
N TYR A 200 2.75 -22.06 -7.44
CA TYR A 200 1.52 -21.41 -7.85
C TYR A 200 0.56 -22.37 -8.57
N ASP A 201 1.06 -23.09 -9.56
CA ASP A 201 0.26 -24.04 -10.32
C ASP A 201 -0.16 -25.21 -9.42
N TRP A 202 0.73 -25.73 -8.57
CA TRP A 202 0.39 -26.80 -7.62
C TRP A 202 -0.77 -26.38 -6.69
N VAL A 203 -0.72 -25.20 -6.09
CA VAL A 203 -1.80 -24.72 -5.19
C VAL A 203 -3.13 -24.64 -5.92
N ARG A 204 -3.14 -24.16 -7.15
CA ARG A 204 -4.36 -24.02 -7.96
C ARG A 204 -4.96 -25.35 -8.40
N ASP A 205 -4.11 -26.33 -8.67
CA ASP A 205 -4.54 -27.64 -9.15
C ASP A 205 -5.04 -28.55 -8.01
N HIS A 206 -4.49 -28.37 -6.80
CA HIS A 206 -4.78 -29.27 -5.67
C HIS A 206 -5.81 -28.72 -4.70
N VAL A 207 -5.93 -27.39 -4.54
CA VAL A 207 -6.90 -26.79 -3.62
C VAL A 207 -8.15 -26.36 -4.38
N LYS A 208 -9.27 -27.05 -4.13
CA LYS A 208 -10.57 -26.69 -4.72
C LYS A 208 -11.13 -25.44 -4.09
N TYR A 209 -11.58 -24.50 -4.92
CA TYR A 209 -12.23 -23.29 -4.42
C TYR A 209 -13.54 -23.62 -3.70
N GLN A 210 -13.62 -23.25 -2.44
CA GLN A 210 -14.79 -23.44 -1.59
C GLN A 210 -14.88 -22.34 -0.54
N ASN A 211 -15.96 -21.55 -0.56
CA ASN A 211 -16.22 -20.58 0.50
C ASN A 211 -16.44 -21.27 1.84
N GLY A 212 -15.86 -20.67 2.89
CA GLY A 212 -15.98 -21.22 4.23
C GLY A 212 -15.40 -20.27 5.29
N PRO A 213 -15.38 -20.68 6.56
CA PRO A 213 -14.72 -19.94 7.61
C PRO A 213 -13.20 -19.98 7.41
N LEU A 214 -12.53 -18.88 7.73
CA LEU A 214 -11.08 -18.73 7.64
C LEU A 214 -10.34 -19.81 8.45
N LYS A 215 -9.55 -20.64 7.79
CA LYS A 215 -8.83 -21.77 8.42
C LYS A 215 -7.30 -21.72 8.29
N GLY A 216 -6.76 -21.15 7.21
CA GLY A 216 -5.34 -20.92 7.00
C GLY A 216 -4.63 -21.95 6.12
N ALA A 217 -3.31 -21.74 5.91
CA ALA A 217 -2.51 -22.47 4.94
C ALA A 217 -2.42 -23.98 5.22
N LEU A 218 -2.16 -24.36 6.48
CA LEU A 218 -2.04 -25.78 6.83
C LEU A 218 -3.35 -26.53 6.66
N ALA A 219 -4.47 -25.94 7.09
CA ALA A 219 -5.78 -26.55 6.93
C ALA A 219 -6.19 -26.64 5.45
N ALA A 220 -5.87 -25.63 4.64
CA ALA A 220 -6.09 -25.67 3.20
C ALA A 220 -5.31 -26.82 2.52
N LEU A 221 -4.06 -27.06 2.97
CA LEU A 221 -3.25 -28.19 2.51
C LEU A 221 -3.85 -29.54 2.92
N ASP A 222 -4.31 -29.66 4.18
CA ASP A 222 -4.83 -30.93 4.72
C ASP A 222 -6.22 -31.27 4.15
N ASP A 223 -7.07 -30.27 3.91
CA ASP A 223 -8.45 -30.44 3.43
C ASP A 223 -8.59 -30.37 1.91
N GLU A 224 -7.55 -29.86 1.21
CA GLU A 224 -7.57 -29.60 -0.24
C GLU A 224 -8.71 -28.68 -0.69
N THR A 225 -9.18 -27.79 0.20
CA THR A 225 -10.25 -26.81 -0.06
C THR A 225 -9.91 -25.45 0.53
N GLY A 226 -10.52 -24.37 0.01
CA GLY A 226 -10.38 -23.04 0.54
C GLY A 226 -10.91 -21.97 -0.41
N ASP A 227 -11.07 -20.77 0.09
CA ASP A 227 -11.40 -19.62 -0.75
C ASP A 227 -10.14 -18.82 -1.15
N CYS A 228 -10.31 -17.57 -1.57
CA CYS A 228 -9.16 -16.75 -1.97
C CYS A 228 -8.15 -16.54 -0.82
N GLU A 229 -8.61 -16.55 0.44
CA GLU A 229 -7.74 -16.35 1.59
C GLU A 229 -6.86 -17.57 1.87
N GLU A 230 -7.41 -18.78 1.77
CA GLU A 230 -6.68 -20.03 1.97
C GLU A 230 -5.69 -20.31 0.84
N LEU A 231 -6.12 -20.16 -0.42
CA LEU A 231 -5.24 -20.35 -1.57
C LEU A 231 -4.05 -19.35 -1.53
N THR A 232 -4.34 -18.09 -1.22
CA THR A 232 -3.31 -17.05 -1.02
C THR A 232 -2.38 -17.41 0.14
N SER A 233 -2.93 -17.85 1.29
CA SER A 233 -2.15 -18.18 2.47
C SER A 233 -1.23 -19.38 2.23
N LEU A 234 -1.71 -20.42 1.55
CA LEU A 234 -0.91 -21.61 1.22
C LEU A 234 0.20 -21.28 0.24
N PHE A 235 -0.08 -20.54 -0.83
CA PHE A 235 0.93 -20.07 -1.76
C PHE A 235 2.05 -19.28 -1.04
N ILE A 236 1.67 -18.30 -0.21
CA ILE A 236 2.62 -17.48 0.55
C ILE A 236 3.44 -18.36 1.51
N ALA A 237 2.80 -19.31 2.21
CA ALA A 237 3.50 -20.19 3.13
C ALA A 237 4.56 -21.05 2.42
N MET A 238 4.23 -21.58 1.24
CA MET A 238 5.15 -22.40 0.44
C MET A 238 6.29 -21.54 -0.16
N CYS A 239 6.02 -20.34 -0.65
CA CYS A 239 7.07 -19.41 -1.10
C CYS A 239 8.05 -19.09 0.03
N ARG A 240 7.54 -18.73 1.22
CA ARG A 240 8.38 -18.45 2.39
C ARG A 240 9.19 -19.67 2.86
N ALA A 241 8.67 -20.88 2.70
CA ALA A 241 9.34 -22.12 3.04
C ALA A 241 10.60 -22.37 2.18
N ILE A 242 10.66 -21.81 0.98
CA ILE A 242 11.84 -21.83 0.09
C ILE A 242 12.60 -20.50 0.06
N ASN A 243 12.40 -19.64 1.09
CA ASN A 243 13.03 -18.34 1.25
C ASN A 243 12.64 -17.27 0.20
N VAL A 244 11.53 -17.41 -0.48
CA VAL A 244 10.95 -16.38 -1.34
C VAL A 244 10.04 -15.49 -0.49
N PRO A 245 10.33 -14.18 -0.32
CA PRO A 245 9.42 -13.29 0.37
C PRO A 245 8.09 -13.20 -0.40
N ALA A 246 7.00 -13.32 0.33
CA ALA A 246 5.66 -13.21 -0.25
C ALA A 246 4.68 -12.60 0.75
N ARG A 247 3.68 -11.88 0.26
CA ARG A 247 2.70 -11.19 1.10
C ARG A 247 1.31 -11.16 0.46
N THR A 248 0.30 -10.89 1.26
CA THR A 248 -1.09 -10.72 0.80
C THR A 248 -1.34 -9.29 0.33
N VAL A 249 -2.05 -9.12 -0.76
CA VAL A 249 -2.67 -7.86 -1.21
C VAL A 249 -4.17 -7.96 -0.99
N TRP A 250 -4.73 -6.96 -0.31
CA TRP A 250 -6.14 -6.90 0.07
C TRP A 250 -6.88 -5.87 -0.77
N VAL A 251 -7.92 -6.30 -1.43
CA VAL A 251 -8.87 -5.48 -2.18
C VAL A 251 -10.30 -5.74 -1.67
N PRO A 252 -11.30 -4.89 -1.95
CA PRO A 252 -12.67 -5.13 -1.51
C PRO A 252 -13.19 -6.51 -1.92
N GLY A 253 -13.54 -7.34 -0.92
CA GLY A 253 -14.12 -8.68 -1.14
C GLY A 253 -13.18 -9.72 -1.72
N HIS A 254 -11.86 -9.49 -1.72
CA HIS A 254 -10.88 -10.44 -2.26
C HIS A 254 -9.47 -10.19 -1.74
N CYS A 255 -8.61 -11.21 -1.87
CA CYS A 255 -7.17 -11.04 -1.71
C CYS A 255 -6.42 -11.92 -2.72
N TYR A 256 -5.18 -11.51 -3.00
CA TYR A 256 -4.25 -12.24 -3.86
C TYR A 256 -2.82 -12.11 -3.32
N PRO A 257 -1.90 -13.03 -3.65
CA PRO A 257 -0.52 -12.94 -3.20
C PRO A 257 0.35 -12.13 -4.15
N GLU A 258 1.42 -11.54 -3.58
CA GLU A 258 2.61 -11.07 -4.30
C GLU A 258 3.83 -11.83 -3.79
N PHE A 259 4.75 -12.19 -4.68
CA PHE A 259 6.08 -12.70 -4.34
C PHE A 259 7.17 -11.71 -4.77
N TYR A 260 8.35 -11.78 -4.12
CA TYR A 260 9.43 -10.84 -4.34
C TYR A 260 10.69 -11.56 -4.81
N LEU A 261 11.25 -11.07 -5.90
CA LEU A 261 12.56 -11.50 -6.41
C LEU A 261 13.43 -10.27 -6.73
N GLU A 262 14.72 -10.47 -6.81
CA GLU A 262 15.70 -9.46 -7.23
C GLU A 262 16.23 -9.79 -8.62
N ASP A 263 16.54 -8.74 -9.41
CA ASP A 263 17.28 -8.92 -10.66
C ASP A 263 18.78 -9.18 -10.41
N ASP A 264 19.55 -9.38 -11.46
CA ASP A 264 21.00 -9.61 -11.43
C ASP A 264 21.79 -8.41 -10.86
N LYS A 265 21.18 -7.20 -10.83
CA LYS A 265 21.73 -5.97 -10.24
C LYS A 265 21.34 -5.79 -8.77
N GLY A 266 20.52 -6.68 -8.21
CA GLY A 266 20.03 -6.62 -6.84
C GLY A 266 18.85 -5.65 -6.64
N LYS A 267 18.21 -5.18 -7.71
CA LYS A 267 16.97 -4.42 -7.62
C LYS A 267 15.80 -5.38 -7.44
N GLY A 268 14.99 -5.13 -6.42
CA GLY A 268 13.86 -5.97 -6.07
C GLY A 268 12.54 -5.56 -6.68
N TYR A 269 11.70 -6.56 -6.95
CA TYR A 269 10.38 -6.38 -7.55
C TYR A 269 9.36 -7.29 -6.89
N TRP A 270 8.14 -6.78 -6.72
CA TRP A 270 6.97 -7.54 -6.29
C TRP A 270 6.16 -7.98 -7.52
N PHE A 271 5.86 -9.26 -7.60
CA PHE A 271 5.13 -9.88 -8.70
C PHE A 271 3.81 -10.46 -8.17
N PRO A 272 2.66 -9.91 -8.57
CA PRO A 272 1.36 -10.43 -8.14
C PRO A 272 0.97 -11.70 -8.89
N CYS A 273 0.16 -12.53 -8.26
CA CYS A 273 -0.50 -13.66 -8.91
C CYS A 273 -1.95 -13.79 -8.46
N GLN A 274 -2.77 -14.41 -9.31
CA GLN A 274 -4.16 -14.73 -8.97
C GLN A 274 -4.25 -16.18 -8.50
N ALA A 275 -4.21 -16.39 -7.18
CA ALA A 275 -4.28 -17.74 -6.62
C ALA A 275 -5.66 -18.38 -6.80
N ALA A 276 -6.74 -17.59 -6.75
CA ALA A 276 -8.11 -18.04 -6.98
C ALA A 276 -8.73 -17.31 -8.18
N GLY A 277 -9.40 -18.01 -9.08
CA GLY A 277 -10.02 -17.48 -10.29
C GLY A 277 -9.18 -17.73 -11.54
N THR A 278 -9.21 -16.80 -12.52
CA THR A 278 -8.44 -16.95 -13.77
C THR A 278 -6.94 -16.97 -13.51
N ARG A 279 -6.20 -17.86 -14.20
CA ARG A 279 -4.75 -17.96 -14.05
C ARG A 279 -4.08 -16.64 -14.46
N SER A 280 -3.32 -16.06 -13.55
CA SER A 280 -2.47 -14.90 -13.80
C SER A 280 -1.26 -14.99 -12.88
N PHE A 281 -0.06 -15.00 -13.45
CA PHE A 281 1.21 -15.21 -12.74
C PHE A 281 2.23 -14.14 -13.12
N GLY A 282 2.84 -13.53 -12.11
CA GLY A 282 3.81 -12.44 -12.29
C GLY A 282 3.21 -11.10 -12.68
N GLY A 283 1.93 -11.06 -12.94
CA GLY A 283 1.16 -9.88 -13.29
C GLY A 283 -0.32 -10.07 -12.96
N ILE A 284 -1.12 -9.00 -12.98
CA ILE A 284 -2.55 -9.05 -12.65
C ILE A 284 -3.32 -7.86 -13.26
N ASP A 285 -4.51 -8.12 -13.81
CA ASP A 285 -5.49 -7.09 -14.22
C ASP A 285 -6.54 -6.86 -13.12
N GLU A 286 -6.10 -6.47 -11.93
CA GLU A 286 -6.98 -6.17 -10.80
C GLU A 286 -7.25 -4.66 -10.76
N LYS A 287 -8.54 -4.28 -10.88
CA LYS A 287 -8.98 -2.88 -10.95
C LYS A 287 -9.48 -2.33 -9.61
N ARG A 288 -9.83 -3.21 -8.65
CA ARG A 288 -10.30 -2.77 -7.33
C ARG A 288 -9.20 -2.03 -6.56
N ALA A 289 -9.63 -1.11 -5.70
CA ALA A 289 -8.74 -0.37 -4.82
C ALA A 289 -7.92 -1.31 -3.93
N ILE A 290 -6.58 -1.13 -3.88
CA ILE A 290 -5.76 -1.80 -2.89
C ILE A 290 -5.94 -1.08 -1.56
N LEU A 291 -6.41 -1.81 -0.54
CA LEU A 291 -6.63 -1.31 0.80
C LEU A 291 -5.37 -1.43 1.66
N GLN A 292 -4.67 -2.57 1.55
CA GLN A 292 -3.45 -2.82 2.30
C GLN A 292 -2.64 -3.97 1.69
N LYS A 293 -1.32 -3.97 1.95
CA LYS A 293 -0.41 -5.04 1.55
C LYS A 293 0.33 -5.58 2.78
N GLY A 294 0.28 -6.88 2.99
CA GLY A 294 0.88 -7.59 4.12
C GLY A 294 -0.11 -8.49 4.83
N ASP A 295 0.40 -9.21 5.84
CA ASP A 295 -0.35 -10.22 6.60
C ASP A 295 0.19 -10.44 8.03
N ASN A 296 1.01 -9.52 8.53
CA ASN A 296 1.65 -9.64 9.84
C ASN A 296 1.76 -8.28 10.57
N PHE A 297 0.62 -7.62 10.75
CA PHE A 297 0.58 -6.27 11.27
C PHE A 297 0.66 -6.22 12.79
N THR A 298 1.40 -5.22 13.31
CA THR A 298 1.30 -4.78 14.69
C THR A 298 0.42 -3.55 14.72
N VAL A 299 -0.82 -3.73 15.16
CA VAL A 299 -1.79 -2.64 15.24
C VAL A 299 -1.75 -2.03 16.64
N PRO A 300 -1.71 -0.70 16.80
CA PRO A 300 -1.88 -0.07 18.10
C PRO A 300 -3.13 -0.60 18.80
N ASP A 301 -3.07 -0.76 20.11
CA ASP A 301 -4.16 -1.27 20.96
C ASP A 301 -4.53 -2.76 20.75
N ARG A 302 -3.74 -3.52 19.98
CA ARG A 302 -3.87 -4.96 19.82
C ARG A 302 -2.61 -5.68 20.31
N ARG A 303 -2.79 -6.75 21.09
CA ARG A 303 -1.66 -7.55 21.61
C ARG A 303 -1.13 -8.54 20.57
N GLU A 304 -2.02 -9.05 19.75
CA GLU A 304 -1.71 -10.08 18.76
C GLU A 304 -1.41 -9.48 17.39
N LYS A 305 -0.61 -10.18 16.61
CA LYS A 305 -0.39 -9.85 15.20
C LYS A 305 -1.68 -10.07 14.41
N MET A 306 -1.96 -9.13 13.52
CA MET A 306 -3.14 -9.17 12.68
C MET A 306 -2.73 -9.50 11.24
N ARG A 307 -3.47 -10.44 10.59
CA ARG A 307 -3.29 -10.70 9.18
C ARG A 307 -3.89 -9.62 8.29
N TYR A 308 -4.89 -8.94 8.80
CA TYR A 308 -5.62 -7.84 8.17
C TYR A 308 -5.90 -6.76 9.23
N VAL A 309 -5.63 -5.50 8.89
CA VAL A 309 -5.97 -4.36 9.77
C VAL A 309 -7.44 -4.04 9.55
N SER A 310 -8.29 -4.51 10.46
CA SER A 310 -9.73 -4.32 10.38
C SER A 310 -10.17 -2.98 10.97
N GLU A 311 -11.42 -2.66 10.74
CA GLU A 311 -12.13 -1.59 11.40
C GLU A 311 -12.25 -1.86 12.91
N HIS A 312 -12.32 -0.79 13.67
CA HIS A 312 -12.49 -0.87 15.10
C HIS A 312 -13.31 0.32 15.63
N LEU A 313 -14.18 0.04 16.58
CA LEU A 313 -14.97 1.01 17.32
C LEU A 313 -14.73 0.84 18.81
N LYS A 314 -14.47 1.95 19.50
CA LYS A 314 -14.42 2.05 20.96
C LYS A 314 -15.24 3.27 21.38
N GLY A 315 -15.94 3.18 22.49
CA GLY A 315 -16.73 4.25 23.10
C GLY A 315 -17.49 3.72 24.29
N ASP A 316 -18.10 4.62 25.04
CA ASP A 316 -18.85 4.32 26.26
C ASP A 316 -20.30 4.83 26.13
N GLY A 317 -21.22 4.29 26.96
CA GLY A 317 -22.64 4.65 26.97
C GLY A 317 -23.44 3.99 25.86
N GLY A 318 -24.71 4.24 25.78
CA GLY A 318 -25.70 3.84 24.79
C GLY A 318 -25.49 2.44 24.16
N THR A 319 -26.18 2.22 23.05
CA THR A 319 -25.94 1.03 22.19
C THR A 319 -25.65 1.53 20.77
N PRO A 320 -24.37 1.76 20.41
CA PRO A 320 -24.04 2.21 19.07
C PRO A 320 -24.23 1.08 18.05
N LYS A 321 -24.88 1.41 16.94
CA LYS A 321 -24.88 0.60 15.72
C LYS A 321 -23.99 1.27 14.71
N ILE A 322 -23.00 0.53 14.18
CA ILE A 322 -22.08 1.05 13.19
C ILE A 322 -22.30 0.38 11.83
N GLN A 323 -22.33 1.20 10.80
CA GLN A 323 -22.25 0.80 9.42
C GLN A 323 -20.91 1.28 8.86
N TRP A 324 -20.03 0.36 8.52
CA TRP A 324 -18.79 0.66 7.82
C TRP A 324 -19.03 0.87 6.35
N ILE A 325 -18.43 1.94 5.78
CA ILE A 325 -18.53 2.30 4.37
C ILE A 325 -17.21 1.94 3.71
N ARG A 326 -17.26 1.06 2.72
CA ARG A 326 -16.14 0.67 1.85
C ARG A 326 -16.71 0.24 0.51
N GLN A 327 -16.94 1.19 -0.38
CA GLN A 327 -17.64 0.94 -1.63
C GLN A 327 -17.17 1.84 -2.75
N ALA A 328 -17.35 1.38 -3.99
CA ALA A 328 -17.18 2.25 -5.14
C ALA A 328 -18.19 3.40 -5.08
N ALA A 329 -17.75 4.59 -5.40
CA ALA A 329 -18.58 5.79 -5.52
C ALA A 329 -18.72 6.19 -7.00
N PRO A 330 -19.80 6.90 -7.39
CA PRO A 330 -19.95 7.38 -8.75
C PRO A 330 -18.84 8.33 -9.17
N LEU A 331 -18.37 8.21 -10.41
CA LEU A 331 -17.52 9.25 -10.99
C LEU A 331 -18.36 10.53 -11.23
N PRO A 332 -17.78 11.72 -11.12
CA PRO A 332 -18.47 12.94 -11.50
C PRO A 332 -18.85 12.88 -12.98
N GLN A 333 -20.06 13.37 -13.26
CA GLN A 333 -20.56 13.49 -14.64
C GLN A 333 -19.80 14.58 -15.40
#